data_991c895bafcff2c492db2a7ac1a2c26d
#
_entry.id   991c895bafcff2c492db2a7ac1a2c26d
#
_cell.length_a   1.000
_cell.length_b   1.000
_cell.length_c   1.000
_cell.angle_alpha   90.00
_cell.angle_beta   90.00
_cell.angle_gamma   90.00
#
_symmetry.space_group_name_H-M   'P 1'
#
loop_
_entity.id
_entity.type
_entity.pdbx_description
1 polymer ?
#
loop_
_entity_poly.entity_id
_entity_poly.type
_entity_poly.pdbx_seq_one_letter_code
_entity_poly.pdbx_strand_id
1 'polypeptide(L)'
;MDLSVIYSFLEKRNLKQNHYIIPKDINFSSRWGSRTYNWSEFNLPSHYFNLYSIKDQQLTMKLLDNDKNLIYKMKLILEKGFQKIDLPIVYPNKNMAKKNKIEKSANGEFYLKKGQYEIVIGDVSEKFDIK
;
A
#
# COMPACT_ATOMS: atom_id res chain seq x y z
N MET A 1 -1.28 -10.72 -13.53
CA MET A 1 -1.65 -12.09 -13.12
C MET A 1 -3.12 -12.12 -12.74
N ASP A 2 -3.84 -13.09 -13.23
CA ASP A 2 -5.27 -13.24 -12.98
C ASP A 2 -5.51 -13.78 -11.56
N LEU A 3 -6.44 -13.15 -10.82
CA LEU A 3 -6.79 -13.57 -9.47
C LEU A 3 -7.35 -14.99 -9.42
N SER A 4 -8.08 -15.42 -10.45
CA SER A 4 -8.64 -16.77 -10.48
C SER A 4 -7.55 -17.85 -10.51
N VAL A 5 -6.44 -17.58 -11.18
CA VAL A 5 -5.29 -18.50 -11.22
C VAL A 5 -4.62 -18.56 -9.84
N ILE A 6 -4.44 -17.42 -9.19
CA ILE A 6 -3.89 -17.34 -7.84
C ILE A 6 -4.79 -18.08 -6.85
N TYR A 7 -6.09 -17.84 -6.91
CA TYR A 7 -7.06 -18.49 -6.03
C TYR A 7 -7.04 -20.00 -6.16
N SER A 8 -7.06 -20.50 -7.40
CA SER A 8 -6.98 -21.93 -7.68
C SER A 8 -5.68 -22.55 -7.15
N PHE A 9 -4.56 -21.86 -7.32
CA PHE A 9 -3.27 -22.32 -6.81
C PHE A 9 -3.27 -22.42 -5.28
N LEU A 10 -3.81 -21.41 -4.60
CA LEU A 10 -3.86 -21.37 -3.15
C LEU A 10 -4.79 -22.46 -2.58
N GLU A 11 -5.95 -22.70 -3.20
CA GLU A 11 -6.86 -23.76 -2.77
C GLU A 11 -6.22 -25.14 -2.84
N LYS A 12 -5.49 -25.41 -3.91
CA LYS A 12 -4.82 -26.71 -4.10
C LYS A 12 -3.75 -26.98 -3.06
N ARG A 13 -3.16 -25.95 -2.49
CA ARG A 13 -2.11 -26.10 -1.49
C ARG A 13 -2.59 -26.32 -0.07
N ASN A 14 -3.90 -26.22 0.16
CA ASN A 14 -4.49 -26.41 1.49
C ASN A 14 -3.78 -25.55 2.54
N LEU A 15 -3.75 -24.24 2.31
CA LEU A 15 -2.97 -23.28 3.07
C LEU A 15 -3.43 -23.15 4.52
N LYS A 16 -2.47 -23.11 5.43
CA LYS A 16 -2.69 -22.98 6.87
C LYS A 16 -2.33 -21.59 7.40
N GLN A 17 -1.93 -20.66 6.52
CA GLN A 17 -1.52 -19.32 6.91
C GLN A 17 -1.95 -18.31 5.85
N ASN A 18 -1.98 -17.05 6.23
CA ASN A 18 -2.30 -15.96 5.32
C ASN A 18 -1.25 -15.83 4.22
N HIS A 19 -1.68 -15.37 3.04
CA HIS A 19 -0.80 -15.08 1.93
C HIS A 19 -0.98 -13.64 1.46
N TYR A 20 0.13 -12.98 1.18
CA TYR A 20 0.17 -11.59 0.76
C TYR A 20 0.84 -11.49 -0.60
N ILE A 21 0.18 -10.80 -1.53
CA ILE A 21 0.70 -10.57 -2.88
C ILE A 21 0.92 -9.07 -3.00
N ILE A 22 2.10 -8.62 -2.58
CA ILE A 22 2.47 -7.22 -2.51
C ILE A 22 3.29 -6.86 -3.75
N PRO A 23 2.96 -5.76 -4.45
CA PRO A 23 3.75 -5.33 -5.58
C PRO A 23 5.17 -4.99 -5.14
N LYS A 24 6.17 -5.37 -5.95
CA LYS A 24 7.57 -5.09 -5.64
C LYS A 24 7.98 -3.69 -6.08
N ASP A 25 7.33 -3.17 -7.12
CA ASP A 25 7.64 -1.88 -7.72
C ASP A 25 6.37 -1.08 -7.96
N ILE A 26 6.43 0.21 -7.65
CA ILE A 26 5.40 1.18 -7.97
C ILE A 26 6.05 2.30 -8.78
N ASN A 27 5.43 2.68 -9.90
CA ASN A 27 5.96 3.76 -10.72
C ASN A 27 5.58 5.11 -10.12
N PHE A 28 6.58 5.91 -9.80
CA PHE A 28 6.39 7.27 -9.32
C PHE A 28 5.74 8.14 -10.39
N SER A 29 4.86 9.02 -9.97
CA SER A 29 4.30 10.04 -10.84
C SER A 29 4.36 11.41 -10.14
N SER A 30 4.97 12.36 -10.80
CA SER A 30 4.99 13.74 -10.33
C SER A 30 3.60 14.41 -10.41
N ARG A 31 2.66 13.74 -11.07
CA ARG A 31 1.29 14.27 -11.24
C ARG A 31 0.34 13.85 -10.11
N TRP A 32 0.74 13.00 -9.20
CA TRP A 32 -0.13 12.61 -8.09
C TRP A 32 -0.61 13.84 -7.32
N GLY A 33 -1.93 13.94 -7.16
CA GLY A 33 -2.56 15.06 -6.47
C GLY A 33 -2.68 16.33 -7.29
N SER A 34 -2.23 16.34 -8.55
CA SER A 34 -2.41 17.49 -9.46
C SER A 34 -3.84 17.50 -10.02
N ARG A 35 -4.28 18.65 -10.50
CA ARG A 35 -5.60 18.76 -11.11
C ARG A 35 -5.63 18.04 -12.46
N THR A 36 -6.75 17.39 -12.75
CA THR A 36 -6.98 16.77 -14.06
C THR A 36 -7.32 17.85 -15.10
N TYR A 37 -7.42 17.45 -16.34
CA TYR A 37 -7.81 18.32 -17.44
C TYR A 37 -9.15 19.05 -17.20
N ASN A 38 -10.09 18.42 -16.50
CA ASN A 38 -11.40 18.98 -16.20
C ASN A 38 -11.45 19.93 -15.01
N TRP A 39 -10.33 20.12 -14.31
CA TRP A 39 -10.22 20.98 -13.11
C TRP A 39 -11.12 20.60 -11.95
N SER A 40 -12.02 19.64 -12.13
CA SER A 40 -12.94 19.16 -11.09
C SER A 40 -12.41 17.97 -10.32
N GLU A 41 -11.39 17.32 -10.81
CA GLU A 41 -10.82 16.09 -10.23
C GLU A 41 -9.31 16.22 -10.07
N PHE A 42 -8.74 15.34 -9.24
CA PHE A 42 -7.29 15.24 -9.04
C PHE A 42 -6.78 13.92 -9.59
N ASN A 43 -5.51 13.89 -10.00
CA ASN A 43 -4.82 12.66 -10.38
C ASN A 43 -4.47 11.90 -9.12
N LEU A 44 -5.29 10.91 -8.75
CA LEU A 44 -5.09 10.12 -7.54
C LEU A 44 -4.37 8.81 -7.86
N PRO A 45 -3.37 8.45 -7.07
CA PRO A 45 -2.77 7.12 -7.21
C PRO A 45 -3.77 6.06 -6.76
N SER A 46 -3.78 4.93 -7.46
CA SER A 46 -4.63 3.80 -7.11
C SER A 46 -3.73 2.56 -7.00
N HIS A 47 -3.25 2.30 -5.80
CA HIS A 47 -2.38 1.17 -5.52
C HIS A 47 -3.02 0.28 -4.48
N TYR A 48 -2.86 -1.02 -4.66
CA TYR A 48 -3.41 -2.01 -3.75
C TYR A 48 -2.56 -3.27 -3.78
N PHE A 49 -2.76 -4.13 -2.80
CA PHE A 49 -2.21 -5.47 -2.81
C PHE A 49 -3.34 -6.47 -2.52
N ASN A 50 -3.11 -7.72 -2.89
CA ASN A 50 -4.05 -8.80 -2.67
C ASN A 50 -3.61 -9.60 -1.46
N LEU A 51 -4.59 -10.04 -0.67
CA LEU A 51 -4.36 -10.79 0.55
C LEU A 51 -5.35 -11.94 0.63
N TYR A 52 -4.84 -13.13 0.95
CA TYR A 52 -5.67 -14.28 1.29
C TYR A 52 -5.63 -14.47 2.80
N SER A 53 -6.78 -14.34 3.45
CA SER A 53 -6.91 -14.56 4.89
C SER A 53 -7.51 -15.92 5.18
N ILE A 54 -6.90 -16.68 6.08
CA ILE A 54 -7.37 -18.02 6.45
C ILE A 54 -8.61 -18.00 7.33
N LYS A 55 -8.91 -16.84 7.93
CA LYS A 55 -10.05 -16.67 8.83
C LYS A 55 -10.43 -15.19 8.92
N ASP A 56 -11.60 -14.92 9.50
CA ASP A 56 -11.97 -13.57 9.87
C ASP A 56 -11.03 -13.12 10.99
N GLN A 57 -10.38 -11.98 10.81
CA GLN A 57 -9.41 -11.48 11.77
C GLN A 57 -9.13 -9.99 11.58
N GLN A 58 -8.44 -9.42 12.54
CA GLN A 58 -8.03 -8.03 12.50
C GLN A 58 -6.50 -7.98 12.63
N LEU A 59 -5.84 -7.32 11.69
CA LEU A 59 -4.40 -7.15 11.69
C LEU A 59 -4.05 -5.67 11.60
N THR A 60 -2.83 -5.33 12.01
CA THR A 60 -2.30 -3.97 11.85
C THR A 60 -1.29 -3.96 10.72
N MET A 61 -1.50 -3.05 9.76
CA MET A 61 -0.55 -2.80 8.68
C MET A 61 0.24 -1.54 9.01
N LYS A 62 1.56 -1.62 8.85
CA LYS A 62 2.46 -0.48 9.03
C LYS A 62 3.23 -0.25 7.75
N LEU A 63 3.41 1.01 7.39
CA LEU A 63 4.28 1.41 6.29
C LEU A 63 5.50 2.13 6.86
N LEU A 64 6.67 1.63 6.54
CA LEU A 64 7.95 2.15 7.01
C LEU A 64 8.77 2.67 5.83
N ASP A 65 9.60 3.66 6.07
CA ASP A 65 10.57 4.11 5.08
C ASP A 65 11.84 3.25 5.13
N ASN A 66 12.83 3.60 4.31
CA ASN A 66 14.09 2.85 4.24
C ASN A 66 14.89 2.89 5.55
N ASP A 67 14.68 3.90 6.38
CA ASP A 67 15.33 4.05 7.68
C ASP A 67 14.51 3.45 8.83
N LYS A 68 13.46 2.70 8.52
CA LYS A 68 12.55 2.08 9.47
C LYS A 68 11.68 3.07 10.26
N ASN A 69 11.53 4.29 9.77
CA ASN A 69 10.61 5.25 10.37
C ASN A 69 9.17 4.93 9.96
N LEU A 70 8.27 4.95 10.93
CA LEU A 70 6.86 4.68 10.68
C LEU A 70 6.21 5.84 9.92
N ILE A 71 5.72 5.57 8.71
CA ILE A 71 4.98 6.55 7.92
C ILE A 71 3.52 6.60 8.35
N TYR A 72 2.88 5.42 8.45
CA TYR A 72 1.53 5.29 8.99
C TYR A 72 1.26 3.85 9.43
N LYS A 73 0.21 3.68 10.22
CA LYS A 73 -0.34 2.37 10.55
C LYS A 73 -1.85 2.40 10.40
N MET A 74 -2.43 1.28 10.03
CA MET A 74 -3.88 1.15 9.89
C MET A 74 -4.33 -0.24 10.26
N LYS A 75 -5.57 -0.34 10.74
CA LYS A 75 -6.19 -1.62 11.02
C LYS A 75 -6.79 -2.22 9.76
N LEU A 76 -6.53 -3.49 9.56
CA LEU A 76 -7.14 -4.26 8.49
C LEU A 76 -8.18 -5.20 9.11
N ILE A 77 -9.44 -5.00 8.74
CA ILE A 77 -10.52 -5.89 9.15
C ILE A 77 -10.71 -6.87 8.02
N LEU A 78 -10.28 -8.12 8.23
CA LEU A 78 -10.20 -9.13 7.20
C LEU A 78 -11.29 -10.17 7.35
N GLU A 79 -11.86 -10.57 6.21
CA GLU A 79 -12.74 -11.72 6.11
C GLU A 79 -11.96 -12.89 5.53
N LYS A 80 -12.39 -14.12 5.87
CA LYS A 80 -11.79 -15.32 5.29
C LYS A 80 -11.90 -15.25 3.77
N GLY A 81 -10.78 -15.48 3.07
CA GLY A 81 -10.71 -15.52 1.62
C GLY A 81 -9.86 -14.41 1.03
N PHE A 82 -10.03 -14.18 -0.26
CA PHE A 82 -9.29 -13.17 -1.00
C PHE A 82 -9.89 -11.79 -0.82
N GLN A 83 -9.00 -10.80 -0.65
CA GLN A 83 -9.38 -9.40 -0.50
C GLN A 83 -8.37 -8.51 -1.19
N LYS A 84 -8.86 -7.36 -1.65
CA LYS A 84 -8.05 -6.28 -2.20
C LYS A 84 -7.90 -5.23 -1.10
N ILE A 85 -6.65 -4.92 -0.75
CA ILE A 85 -6.33 -3.96 0.31
C ILE A 85 -5.69 -2.73 -0.33
N ASP A 86 -6.26 -1.57 -0.04
CA ASP A 86 -5.70 -0.31 -0.53
C ASP A 86 -4.35 -0.03 0.12
N LEU A 87 -3.42 0.45 -0.69
CA LEU A 87 -2.09 0.85 -0.25
C LEU A 87 -1.92 2.35 -0.46
N PRO A 88 -2.27 3.17 0.53
CA PRO A 88 -2.04 4.61 0.42
C PRO A 88 -0.54 4.92 0.37
N ILE A 89 -0.14 5.77 -0.57
CA ILE A 89 1.26 6.17 -0.74
C ILE A 89 1.45 7.64 -0.39
N VAL A 90 0.96 8.00 0.79
CA VAL A 90 0.98 9.37 1.31
C VAL A 90 1.59 9.42 2.71
N TYR A 91 2.09 10.59 3.08
CA TYR A 91 2.44 10.91 4.45
C TYR A 91 1.24 11.56 5.12
N PRO A 92 0.55 10.87 6.07
CA PRO A 92 -0.53 11.52 6.82
C PRO A 92 -0.01 12.61 7.75
N ASN A 93 1.22 12.45 8.25
CA ASN A 93 1.86 13.40 9.15
C ASN A 93 2.60 14.47 8.35
N LYS A 94 2.09 15.70 8.39
CA LYS A 94 2.68 16.84 7.69
C LYS A 94 4.11 17.15 8.13
N ASN A 95 4.42 16.96 9.40
CA ASN A 95 5.76 17.24 9.93
C ASN A 95 6.78 16.25 9.37
N MET A 96 6.41 14.97 9.27
CA MET A 96 7.25 13.95 8.68
C MET A 96 7.48 14.19 7.19
N ALA A 97 6.45 14.62 6.46
CA ALA A 97 6.58 14.97 5.05
C ALA A 97 7.54 16.12 4.85
N LYS A 98 7.44 17.17 5.66
CA LYS A 98 8.33 18.34 5.59
C LYS A 98 9.77 17.94 5.93
N LYS A 99 9.98 17.09 6.91
CA LYS A 99 11.29 16.58 7.29
C LYS A 99 11.96 15.84 6.13
N ASN A 100 11.17 15.16 5.31
CA ASN A 100 11.64 14.45 4.12
C ASN A 100 11.64 15.31 2.85
N LYS A 101 11.43 16.62 2.98
CA LYS A 101 11.42 17.58 1.88
C LYS A 101 10.35 17.30 0.82
N ILE A 102 9.22 16.79 1.25
CA ILE A 102 8.08 16.52 0.38
C ILE A 102 7.21 17.78 0.28
N GLU A 103 6.89 18.18 -0.94
CA GLU A 103 6.02 19.31 -1.20
C GLU A 103 4.56 18.88 -1.21
N LYS A 104 3.69 19.78 -0.77
CA LYS A 104 2.26 19.58 -0.78
C LYS A 104 1.73 19.61 -2.22
N SER A 105 0.97 18.59 -2.59
CA SER A 105 0.31 18.54 -3.90
C SER A 105 -0.92 19.46 -3.95
N ALA A 106 -1.44 19.68 -5.16
CA ALA A 106 -2.58 20.59 -5.35
C ALA A 106 -3.82 20.14 -4.54
N ASN A 107 -4.01 18.85 -4.33
CA ASN A 107 -5.11 18.32 -3.52
C ASN A 107 -4.87 18.37 -2.01
N GLY A 108 -3.74 18.90 -1.58
CA GLY A 108 -3.42 19.03 -0.16
C GLY A 108 -2.67 17.84 0.44
N GLU A 109 -2.43 16.79 -0.31
CA GLU A 109 -1.75 15.60 0.17
C GLU A 109 -0.24 15.66 -0.05
N PHE A 110 0.50 14.89 0.77
CA PHE A 110 1.95 14.72 0.65
C PHE A 110 2.23 13.29 0.22
N TYR A 111 2.59 13.11 -1.05
CA TYR A 111 2.84 11.79 -1.61
C TYR A 111 4.26 11.31 -1.36
N LEU A 112 4.44 9.99 -1.28
CA LEU A 112 5.75 9.37 -1.08
C LEU A 112 6.66 9.66 -2.28
N LYS A 113 7.93 9.91 -2.00
CA LYS A 113 8.95 10.10 -3.04
C LYS A 113 9.51 8.75 -3.50
N LYS A 114 10.29 8.76 -4.57
CA LYS A 114 11.02 7.59 -5.04
C LYS A 114 11.92 7.05 -3.92
N GLY A 115 11.96 5.75 -3.76
CA GLY A 115 12.77 5.12 -2.73
C GLY A 115 12.24 3.74 -2.35
N GLN A 116 12.88 3.13 -1.37
CA GLN A 116 12.49 1.84 -0.86
C GLN A 116 11.65 2.00 0.41
N TYR A 117 10.58 1.21 0.47
CA TYR A 117 9.64 1.19 1.59
C TYR A 117 9.39 -0.24 2.03
N GLU A 118 8.80 -0.40 3.22
CA GLU A 118 8.50 -1.72 3.78
C GLU A 118 7.08 -1.73 4.33
N ILE A 119 6.32 -2.78 3.97
CA ILE A 119 5.00 -3.04 4.51
C ILE A 119 5.14 -4.14 5.55
N VAL A 120 4.64 -3.89 6.77
CA VAL A 120 4.63 -4.87 7.85
C VAL A 120 3.19 -5.17 8.21
N ILE A 121 2.79 -6.44 8.11
CA ILE A 121 1.44 -6.89 8.47
C ILE A 121 1.61 -8.08 9.41
N GLY A 122 1.27 -7.88 10.70
CA GLY A 122 1.50 -8.91 11.71
C GLY A 122 2.97 -9.29 11.75
N ASP A 123 3.28 -10.57 11.48
CA ASP A 123 4.64 -11.11 11.49
C ASP A 123 5.34 -11.03 10.12
N VAL A 124 4.62 -10.56 9.09
CA VAL A 124 5.12 -10.54 7.72
C VAL A 124 5.62 -9.15 7.37
N SER A 125 6.79 -9.07 6.75
CA SER A 125 7.29 -7.81 6.21
C SER A 125 7.76 -8.03 4.78
N GLU A 126 7.40 -7.09 3.91
CA GLU A 126 7.76 -7.11 2.49
C GLU A 126 8.21 -5.72 2.07
N LYS A 127 9.25 -5.68 1.26
CA LYS A 127 9.80 -4.43 0.73
C LYS A 127 9.26 -4.16 -0.66
N PHE A 128 9.06 -2.88 -0.97
CA PHE A 128 8.73 -2.45 -2.32
C PHE A 128 9.44 -1.14 -2.63
N ASP A 129 9.61 -0.88 -3.93
CA ASP A 129 10.28 0.33 -4.41
C ASP A 129 9.29 1.23 -5.13
N ILE A 130 9.41 2.53 -4.93
CA ILE A 130 8.78 3.54 -5.78
C ILE A 130 9.87 4.06 -6.72
N LYS A 131 9.70 3.75 -7.99
CA LYS A 131 10.71 4.05 -9.03
C LYS A 131 10.35 5.21 -9.91
#